data_59ea1ec3dc234592770902cb99ec0f8d
#
_entry.id   59ea1ec3dc234592770902cb99ec0f8d
#
_cell.length_a   1.000
_cell.length_b   1.000
_cell.length_c   1.000
_cell.angle_alpha   90.00
_cell.angle_beta   90.00
_cell.angle_gamma   90.00
#
_symmetry.space_group_name_H-M   'P 1'
#
loop_
_entity.id
_entity.type
_entity.pdbx_description
1 polymer ?
#
loop_
_entity_poly.entity_id
_entity_poly.type
_entity_poly.pdbx_seq_one_letter_code
_entity_poly.pdbx_strand_id
1 'polypeptide(L)'
;MVSLPTTGFLDLRTSDLSLRQYDLDQVNFGSAASPHSQHQFQCTPGSMCATQHSPRPRTYVNVTQKGVQHCYPPSGGPIRLHIVHSSVEPIDRMTPYGSEHITVLIFTVFLSIVAIYLARRIRGTRYEDRILQIAGWIVLAVTVFWTLWGFLPGNWNIEQSLPFQLSDAVRVITAIALLTRAGWAVAISYFWGLTLNLQSIVTPDLNYFDYPALEFVMYWFLHIAAFIVPIIFVWGLGYRPTWRGYGIAYAATLIWAGCASSANMLTGANYGYLSNAPAGPSVLDVLGPWPIYILWEAVIIAAVWAFMTWPWETRTGRSKGTVIGRMRAVRRK
;
A
#
# COMPACT_ATOMS: atom_id res chain seq x y z
N MET A 1 -28.46 -5.86 12.84
CA MET A 1 -26.99 -5.76 12.66
C MET A 1 -26.41 -7.08 13.12
N VAL A 2 -26.08 -8.00 12.20
CA VAL A 2 -25.40 -9.26 12.52
C VAL A 2 -23.94 -9.03 12.17
N SER A 3 -23.09 -8.94 13.18
CA SER A 3 -21.64 -8.92 13.03
C SER A 3 -21.20 -10.33 12.64
N LEU A 4 -20.76 -10.50 11.41
CA LEU A 4 -20.19 -11.76 10.92
C LEU A 4 -18.68 -11.76 11.23
N PRO A 5 -18.14 -12.79 11.88
CA PRO A 5 -16.70 -12.97 11.98
C PRO A 5 -16.11 -13.23 10.59
N THR A 6 -14.96 -12.65 10.31
CA THR A 6 -14.24 -12.64 9.02
C THR A 6 -13.76 -14.02 8.54
N THR A 7 -14.01 -15.09 9.30
CA THR A 7 -13.78 -16.49 8.94
C THR A 7 -14.89 -17.33 9.53
N GLY A 8 -16.11 -17.25 8.99
CA GLY A 8 -17.25 -18.02 9.46
C GLY A 8 -17.81 -18.91 8.36
N PHE A 9 -17.92 -20.19 8.64
CA PHE A 9 -18.78 -21.08 7.87
C PHE A 9 -20.22 -20.88 8.35
N LEU A 10 -21.10 -20.47 7.45
CA LEU A 10 -22.55 -20.47 7.71
C LEU A 10 -23.14 -21.76 7.16
N ASP A 11 -23.67 -22.58 8.02
CA ASP A 11 -24.39 -23.80 7.67
C ASP A 11 -25.88 -23.44 7.59
N LEU A 12 -26.38 -23.21 6.37
CA LEU A 12 -27.79 -22.86 6.14
C LEU A 12 -28.56 -24.10 5.71
N ARG A 13 -29.62 -24.44 6.43
CA ARG A 13 -30.63 -25.40 5.95
C ARG A 13 -31.61 -24.68 5.02
N THR A 14 -32.13 -25.39 4.04
CA THR A 14 -33.06 -24.86 3.04
C THR A 14 -34.36 -24.27 3.65
N SER A 15 -34.68 -24.61 4.90
CA SER A 15 -35.80 -24.02 5.67
C SER A 15 -35.53 -22.62 6.20
N ASP A 16 -34.25 -22.16 6.24
CA ASP A 16 -33.87 -20.88 6.82
C ASP A 16 -33.75 -19.75 5.76
N LEU A 17 -34.03 -20.07 4.49
CA LEU A 17 -34.01 -19.12 3.36
C LEU A 17 -35.19 -18.13 3.35
N SER A 18 -36.00 -18.07 4.43
CA SER A 18 -37.06 -17.07 4.62
C SER A 18 -36.56 -15.70 5.09
N LEU A 19 -35.27 -15.41 4.99
CA LEU A 19 -34.71 -14.10 5.30
C LEU A 19 -35.14 -13.07 4.25
N ARG A 20 -36.27 -12.44 4.52
CA ARG A 20 -36.93 -11.40 3.70
C ARG A 20 -36.14 -10.10 3.50
N GLN A 21 -34.84 -10.05 3.74
CA GLN A 21 -34.14 -8.76 3.82
C GLN A 21 -32.82 -8.67 3.06
N TYR A 22 -32.46 -9.72 2.33
CA TYR A 22 -31.33 -9.61 1.39
C TYR A 22 -31.83 -9.89 -0.01
N ASP A 23 -31.59 -8.93 -0.89
CA ASP A 23 -31.89 -9.06 -2.31
C ASP A 23 -30.97 -10.18 -2.87
N LEU A 24 -31.54 -11.39 -2.95
CA LEU A 24 -30.82 -12.59 -3.39
C LEU A 24 -30.43 -12.55 -4.87
N ASP A 25 -30.82 -11.50 -5.58
CA ASP A 25 -30.43 -11.24 -6.97
C ASP A 25 -28.94 -10.88 -7.15
N GLN A 26 -28.13 -10.97 -6.10
CA GLN A 26 -26.72 -10.55 -6.11
C GLN A 26 -25.72 -11.69 -5.78
N VAL A 27 -26.13 -12.97 -5.70
CA VAL A 27 -25.22 -14.08 -5.34
C VAL A 27 -24.87 -14.96 -6.54
N ASN A 28 -23.61 -15.08 -6.88
CA ASN A 28 -23.14 -15.94 -7.98
C ASN A 28 -22.51 -17.24 -7.43
N PHE A 29 -22.97 -18.38 -7.93
CA PHE A 29 -22.49 -19.70 -7.53
C PHE A 29 -21.46 -20.22 -8.52
N GLY A 30 -20.21 -20.34 -8.09
CA GLY A 30 -19.12 -20.92 -8.87
C GLY A 30 -18.52 -22.16 -8.21
N SER A 31 -17.89 -23.00 -8.98
CA SER A 31 -17.15 -24.16 -8.48
C SER A 31 -15.66 -23.83 -8.43
N ALA A 32 -14.99 -24.07 -7.29
CA ALA A 32 -13.55 -24.04 -7.20
C ALA A 32 -12.97 -25.38 -7.62
N ALA A 33 -12.27 -25.41 -8.75
CA ALA A 33 -11.48 -26.55 -9.20
C ALA A 33 -10.05 -26.44 -8.66
N SER A 34 -9.44 -27.59 -8.36
CA SER A 34 -8.02 -27.69 -8.06
C SER A 34 -7.19 -27.31 -9.31
N PRO A 35 -5.91 -26.87 -9.17
CA PRO A 35 -5.14 -26.21 -10.24
C PRO A 35 -4.85 -27.03 -11.50
N HIS A 36 -5.37 -28.26 -11.61
CA HIS A 36 -5.12 -29.14 -12.76
C HIS A 36 -6.34 -29.53 -13.61
N SER A 37 -7.52 -28.96 -13.35
CA SER A 37 -8.68 -29.21 -14.20
C SER A 37 -9.51 -27.94 -14.36
N GLN A 38 -9.31 -27.24 -15.47
CA GLN A 38 -10.23 -26.20 -15.93
C GLN A 38 -11.53 -26.86 -16.44
N HIS A 39 -12.50 -27.01 -15.55
CA HIS A 39 -13.87 -27.33 -15.96
C HIS A 39 -14.67 -26.03 -16.00
N GLN A 40 -14.98 -25.56 -17.18
CA GLN A 40 -15.93 -24.48 -17.39
C GLN A 40 -17.34 -24.97 -17.01
N PHE A 41 -17.95 -24.31 -16.05
CA PHE A 41 -19.38 -24.49 -15.76
C PHE A 41 -20.18 -23.51 -16.61
N GLN A 42 -21.03 -24.01 -17.44
CA GLN A 42 -22.06 -23.22 -18.09
C GLN A 42 -23.37 -23.37 -17.31
N CYS A 43 -23.75 -22.32 -16.61
CA CYS A 43 -25.06 -22.22 -15.99
C CYS A 43 -25.96 -21.38 -16.90
N THR A 44 -27.04 -21.94 -17.40
CA THR A 44 -28.12 -21.19 -18.06
C THR A 44 -29.18 -20.79 -17.02
N PRO A 45 -29.84 -19.64 -17.16
CA PRO A 45 -30.89 -19.21 -16.23
C PRO A 45 -31.96 -20.29 -16.12
N GLY A 46 -32.23 -20.75 -14.89
CA GLY A 46 -33.27 -21.76 -14.62
C GLY A 46 -32.86 -23.23 -14.74
N SER A 47 -31.58 -23.56 -14.97
CA SER A 47 -31.11 -24.95 -15.06
C SER A 47 -30.29 -25.37 -13.81
N MET A 48 -30.40 -26.66 -13.45
CA MET A 48 -29.56 -27.28 -12.41
C MET A 48 -28.12 -27.40 -12.91
N CYS A 49 -27.14 -26.95 -12.10
CA CYS A 49 -25.74 -27.20 -12.38
C CYS A 49 -25.38 -28.63 -11.95
N ALA A 50 -25.03 -29.47 -12.90
CA ALA A 50 -24.57 -30.84 -12.66
C ALA A 50 -23.06 -30.93 -12.94
N THR A 51 -22.29 -31.48 -11.99
CA THR A 51 -20.89 -31.86 -12.20
C THR A 51 -20.80 -33.31 -12.58
N GLN A 52 -20.22 -33.62 -13.72
CA GLN A 52 -20.18 -34.99 -14.25
C GLN A 52 -19.17 -35.94 -13.59
N HIS A 53 -18.26 -35.56 -12.74
CA HIS A 53 -17.30 -36.47 -12.08
C HIS A 53 -16.73 -35.93 -10.76
N SER A 54 -17.50 -36.02 -9.68
CA SER A 54 -16.93 -36.04 -8.32
C SER A 54 -17.94 -36.64 -7.34
N PRO A 55 -17.53 -37.57 -6.46
CA PRO A 55 -18.43 -38.17 -5.49
C PRO A 55 -18.90 -37.29 -4.36
N ARG A 56 -18.41 -36.04 -4.27
CA ARG A 56 -18.89 -35.02 -3.32
C ARG A 56 -18.72 -33.61 -3.90
N PRO A 57 -19.77 -33.04 -4.54
CA PRO A 57 -19.70 -31.66 -5.01
C PRO A 57 -19.61 -30.68 -3.81
N ARG A 58 -18.55 -29.93 -3.71
CA ARG A 58 -18.48 -28.74 -2.84
C ARG A 58 -18.89 -27.54 -3.69
N THR A 59 -20.06 -27.00 -3.41
CA THR A 59 -20.54 -25.80 -4.10
C THR A 59 -20.05 -24.56 -3.34
N TYR A 60 -19.38 -23.66 -4.03
CA TYR A 60 -18.91 -22.39 -3.49
C TYR A 60 -19.74 -21.26 -4.07
N VAL A 61 -20.06 -20.26 -3.24
CA VAL A 61 -20.76 -19.05 -3.66
C VAL A 61 -19.75 -17.94 -3.81
N ASN A 62 -19.61 -17.42 -5.00
CA ASN A 62 -18.80 -16.24 -5.27
C ASN A 62 -19.74 -15.03 -5.31
N VAL A 63 -19.62 -14.12 -4.35
CA VAL A 63 -20.40 -12.89 -4.28
C VAL A 63 -19.65 -11.81 -5.04
N THR A 64 -20.06 -11.52 -6.26
CA THR A 64 -19.52 -10.41 -7.05
C THR A 64 -20.50 -9.24 -7.08
N GLN A 65 -20.02 -8.02 -7.22
CA GLN A 65 -20.88 -6.82 -7.34
C GLN A 65 -21.78 -6.79 -8.59
N LYS A 66 -21.70 -7.79 -9.49
CA LYS A 66 -22.37 -7.78 -10.80
C LYS A 66 -23.46 -8.84 -11.01
N GLY A 67 -23.91 -9.55 -9.97
CA GLY A 67 -25.10 -10.42 -10.10
C GLY A 67 -24.95 -11.87 -9.64
N VAL A 68 -26.08 -12.46 -9.27
CA VAL A 68 -26.21 -13.84 -8.75
C VAL A 68 -26.86 -14.74 -9.78
N GLN A 69 -26.23 -15.87 -10.08
CA GLN A 69 -26.88 -16.98 -10.75
C GLN A 69 -27.19 -18.08 -9.74
N HIS A 70 -28.45 -18.52 -9.69
CA HIS A 70 -28.89 -19.57 -8.77
C HIS A 70 -28.51 -20.97 -9.26
N CYS A 71 -27.68 -21.67 -8.50
CA CYS A 71 -27.42 -23.09 -8.69
C CYS A 71 -27.86 -23.86 -7.43
N TYR A 72 -28.77 -24.80 -7.56
CA TYR A 72 -29.21 -25.69 -6.47
C TYR A 72 -28.49 -27.03 -6.56
N PRO A 73 -27.98 -27.61 -5.47
CA PRO A 73 -27.49 -28.99 -5.49
C PRO A 73 -28.67 -29.97 -5.68
N PRO A 74 -28.49 -31.04 -6.43
CA PRO A 74 -29.54 -31.99 -6.73
C PRO A 74 -30.01 -32.87 -5.55
N SER A 75 -29.37 -32.80 -4.40
CA SER A 75 -29.76 -33.52 -3.19
C SER A 75 -29.79 -32.51 -2.03
N GLY A 76 -30.93 -32.29 -1.38
CA GLY A 76 -31.17 -31.35 -0.30
C GLY A 76 -30.24 -31.43 0.93
N GLY A 77 -28.95 -31.50 0.71
CA GLY A 77 -27.90 -31.40 1.73
C GLY A 77 -27.59 -29.95 2.14
N PRO A 78 -26.97 -29.74 3.30
CA PRO A 78 -26.63 -28.41 3.75
C PRO A 78 -25.67 -27.69 2.78
N ILE A 79 -26.06 -26.50 2.32
CA ILE A 79 -25.24 -25.62 1.49
C ILE A 79 -24.21 -24.96 2.40
N ARG A 80 -22.94 -25.28 2.24
CA ARG A 80 -21.86 -24.52 2.88
C ARG A 80 -21.50 -23.32 2.02
N LEU A 81 -21.91 -22.15 2.47
CA LEU A 81 -21.50 -20.88 1.87
C LEU A 81 -20.04 -20.58 2.24
N HIS A 82 -19.15 -20.66 1.28
CA HIS A 82 -17.85 -19.99 1.35
C HIS A 82 -18.04 -18.58 0.79
N ILE A 83 -18.12 -17.59 1.65
CA ILE A 83 -18.03 -16.19 1.22
C ILE A 83 -16.55 -15.97 0.87
N VAL A 84 -16.22 -16.13 -0.39
CA VAL A 84 -14.95 -15.65 -0.92
C VAL A 84 -15.12 -14.13 -1.04
N HIS A 85 -14.40 -13.35 -0.25
CA HIS A 85 -14.25 -11.94 -0.53
C HIS A 85 -13.65 -11.86 -1.94
N SER A 86 -14.45 -11.47 -2.93
CA SER A 86 -13.94 -11.17 -4.25
C SER A 86 -13.14 -9.87 -4.13
N SER A 87 -11.83 -9.98 -4.01
CA SER A 87 -10.95 -8.91 -4.41
C SER A 87 -11.32 -8.54 -5.85
N VAL A 88 -11.56 -7.26 -6.11
CA VAL A 88 -11.79 -6.78 -7.47
C VAL A 88 -10.55 -7.15 -8.27
N GLU A 89 -10.69 -8.04 -9.26
CA GLU A 89 -9.57 -8.44 -10.10
C GLU A 89 -9.13 -7.23 -10.94
N PRO A 90 -7.83 -6.92 -10.97
CA PRO A 90 -7.32 -5.84 -11.81
C PRO A 90 -7.53 -6.17 -13.28
N ILE A 91 -7.88 -5.16 -14.10
CA ILE A 91 -8.03 -5.31 -15.56
C ILE A 91 -6.69 -5.43 -16.26
N ASP A 92 -5.64 -4.86 -15.67
CA ASP A 92 -4.26 -4.89 -16.18
C ASP A 92 -3.27 -4.61 -15.05
N ARG A 93 -1.99 -4.82 -15.31
CA ARG A 93 -0.89 -4.52 -14.38
C ARG A 93 0.27 -3.90 -15.12
N MET A 94 0.89 -2.89 -14.51
CA MET A 94 2.09 -2.28 -15.04
C MET A 94 3.22 -3.31 -15.19
N THR A 95 3.82 -3.36 -16.38
CA THR A 95 4.98 -4.23 -16.63
C THR A 95 6.25 -3.57 -16.09
N PRO A 96 6.89 -4.14 -15.05
CA PRO A 96 8.17 -3.65 -14.57
C PRO A 96 9.22 -3.63 -15.70
N TYR A 97 9.98 -2.54 -15.76
CA TYR A 97 11.02 -2.30 -16.79
C TYR A 97 10.51 -2.22 -18.24
N GLY A 98 9.19 -2.15 -18.45
CA GLY A 98 8.63 -1.75 -19.74
C GLY A 98 8.92 -0.29 -20.07
N SER A 99 8.58 0.14 -21.29
CA SER A 99 8.87 1.50 -21.79
C SER A 99 8.32 2.61 -20.91
N GLU A 100 7.10 2.43 -20.37
CA GLU A 100 6.46 3.39 -19.46
C GLU A 100 7.22 3.50 -18.14
N HIS A 101 7.59 2.36 -17.54
CA HIS A 101 8.34 2.35 -16.29
C HIS A 101 9.72 2.97 -16.46
N ILE A 102 10.46 2.61 -17.51
CA ILE A 102 11.78 3.22 -17.80
C ILE A 102 11.66 4.73 -17.97
N THR A 103 10.63 5.20 -18.68
CA THR A 103 10.38 6.63 -18.87
C THR A 103 10.17 7.33 -17.51
N VAL A 104 9.37 6.74 -16.62
CA VAL A 104 9.15 7.30 -15.28
C VAL A 104 10.41 7.28 -14.42
N LEU A 105 11.23 6.23 -14.50
CA LEU A 105 12.53 6.18 -13.81
C LEU A 105 13.47 7.30 -14.27
N ILE A 106 13.61 7.50 -15.58
CA ILE A 106 14.42 8.59 -16.15
C ILE A 106 13.86 9.94 -15.69
N PHE A 107 12.55 10.14 -15.76
CA PHE A 107 11.88 11.35 -15.30
C PHE A 107 12.11 11.60 -13.80
N THR A 108 12.05 10.56 -12.97
CA THR A 108 12.30 10.65 -11.52
C THR A 108 13.72 11.11 -11.20
N VAL A 109 14.72 10.57 -11.91
CA VAL A 109 16.13 11.01 -11.79
C VAL A 109 16.28 12.47 -12.22
N PHE A 110 15.76 12.83 -13.38
CA PHE A 110 15.78 14.20 -13.89
C PHE A 110 15.13 15.18 -12.89
N LEU A 111 13.94 14.85 -12.43
CA LEU A 111 13.18 15.67 -11.47
C LEU A 111 13.93 15.82 -10.13
N SER A 112 14.62 14.77 -9.68
CA SER A 112 15.46 14.81 -8.47
C SER A 112 16.60 15.80 -8.61
N ILE A 113 17.30 15.82 -9.77
CA ILE A 113 18.39 16.75 -10.06
C ILE A 113 17.86 18.20 -10.09
N VAL A 114 16.76 18.43 -10.79
CA VAL A 114 16.09 19.74 -10.86
C VAL A 114 15.68 20.22 -9.47
N ALA A 115 15.07 19.33 -8.67
CA ALA A 115 14.62 19.63 -7.32
C ALA A 115 15.78 20.03 -6.40
N ILE A 116 16.92 19.33 -6.46
CA ILE A 116 18.13 19.72 -5.71
C ILE A 116 18.60 21.11 -6.14
N TYR A 117 18.67 21.36 -7.44
CA TYR A 117 19.13 22.65 -7.98
C TYR A 117 18.22 23.78 -7.49
N LEU A 118 16.91 23.65 -7.65
CA LEU A 118 15.92 24.63 -7.22
C LEU A 118 15.95 24.84 -5.70
N ALA A 119 16.01 23.76 -4.92
CA ALA A 119 16.10 23.83 -3.47
C ALA A 119 17.36 24.60 -3.00
N ARG A 120 18.50 24.38 -3.65
CA ARG A 120 19.72 25.14 -3.37
C ARG A 120 19.58 26.63 -3.70
N ARG A 121 18.86 26.96 -4.77
CA ARG A 121 18.61 28.36 -5.19
C ARG A 121 17.71 29.11 -4.21
N ILE A 122 16.69 28.44 -3.66
CA ILE A 122 15.74 29.06 -2.72
C ILE A 122 16.25 29.04 -1.28
N ARG A 123 17.27 28.23 -0.98
CA ARG A 123 17.79 28.04 0.37
C ARG A 123 18.20 29.37 1.04
N GLY A 124 17.62 29.63 2.21
CA GLY A 124 17.85 30.85 2.98
C GLY A 124 17.17 32.10 2.42
N THR A 125 16.39 31.98 1.34
CA THR A 125 15.58 33.09 0.83
C THR A 125 14.26 33.17 1.59
N ARG A 126 13.59 34.34 1.50
CA ARG A 126 12.25 34.56 2.07
C ARG A 126 11.16 33.63 1.45
N TYR A 127 11.43 33.04 0.30
CA TYR A 127 10.50 32.18 -0.41
C TYR A 127 10.59 30.70 -0.01
N GLU A 128 11.68 30.29 0.64
CA GLU A 128 11.92 28.90 1.02
C GLU A 128 10.75 28.31 1.80
N ASP A 129 10.32 28.98 2.89
CA ASP A 129 9.23 28.52 3.73
C ASP A 129 7.91 28.40 2.95
N ARG A 130 7.60 29.42 2.14
CA ARG A 130 6.35 29.47 1.38
C ARG A 130 6.31 28.37 0.33
N ILE A 131 7.39 28.14 -0.41
CA ILE A 131 7.46 27.12 -1.46
C ILE A 131 7.29 25.73 -0.85
N LEU A 132 7.98 25.44 0.26
CA LEU A 132 7.84 24.14 0.94
C LEU A 132 6.44 23.94 1.51
N GLN A 133 5.83 24.98 2.08
CA GLN A 133 4.45 24.90 2.57
C GLN A 133 3.46 24.66 1.42
N ILE A 134 3.59 25.35 0.31
CA ILE A 134 2.73 25.12 -0.87
C ILE A 134 2.88 23.66 -1.35
N ALA A 135 4.12 23.19 -1.52
CA ALA A 135 4.37 21.80 -1.89
C ALA A 135 3.77 20.81 -0.88
N GLY A 136 3.90 21.11 0.43
CA GLY A 136 3.31 20.28 1.49
C GLY A 136 1.79 20.23 1.44
N TRP A 137 1.13 21.36 1.19
CA TRP A 137 -0.33 21.40 1.01
C TRP A 137 -0.78 20.64 -0.23
N ILE A 138 -0.03 20.72 -1.35
CA ILE A 138 -0.32 19.96 -2.56
C ILE A 138 -0.23 18.46 -2.27
N VAL A 139 0.87 17.99 -1.66
CA VAL A 139 1.05 16.57 -1.31
C VAL A 139 -0.06 16.11 -0.36
N LEU A 140 -0.41 16.93 0.64
CA LEU A 140 -1.48 16.59 1.58
C LEU A 140 -2.84 16.51 0.88
N ALA A 141 -3.18 17.49 0.03
CA ALA A 141 -4.44 17.52 -0.70
C ALA A 141 -4.59 16.29 -1.62
N VAL A 142 -3.53 15.95 -2.36
CA VAL A 142 -3.52 14.75 -3.23
C VAL A 142 -3.61 13.47 -2.39
N THR A 143 -2.90 13.40 -1.25
CA THR A 143 -2.99 12.26 -0.33
C THR A 143 -4.42 12.08 0.20
N VAL A 144 -5.06 13.15 0.66
CA VAL A 144 -6.44 13.12 1.16
C VAL A 144 -7.40 12.73 0.04
N PHE A 145 -7.27 13.35 -1.14
CA PHE A 145 -8.09 13.01 -2.30
C PHE A 145 -7.99 11.52 -2.63
N TRP A 146 -6.77 10.97 -2.75
CA TRP A 146 -6.55 9.57 -3.09
C TRP A 146 -7.09 8.61 -2.03
N THR A 147 -6.92 8.95 -0.75
CA THR A 147 -7.48 8.16 0.34
C THR A 147 -9.01 8.17 0.30
N LEU A 148 -9.64 9.34 0.14
CA LEU A 148 -11.10 9.44 0.03
C LEU A 148 -11.64 8.76 -1.22
N TRP A 149 -10.90 8.79 -2.33
CA TRP A 149 -11.23 8.07 -3.56
C TRP A 149 -11.35 6.56 -3.31
N GLY A 150 -10.40 5.97 -2.57
CA GLY A 150 -10.44 4.56 -2.19
C GLY A 150 -11.61 4.18 -1.27
N PHE A 151 -12.22 5.14 -0.55
CA PHE A 151 -13.40 4.89 0.29
C PHE A 151 -14.72 4.95 -0.46
N LEU A 152 -14.73 5.37 -1.73
CA LEU A 152 -15.96 5.36 -2.53
C LEU A 152 -16.44 3.91 -2.73
N PRO A 153 -17.77 3.65 -2.65
CA PRO A 153 -18.29 2.28 -2.75
C PRO A 153 -17.85 1.50 -4.00
N GLY A 154 -17.68 2.21 -5.13
CA GLY A 154 -17.20 1.60 -6.39
C GLY A 154 -15.72 1.24 -6.40
N ASN A 155 -14.91 1.87 -5.54
CA ASN A 155 -13.44 1.70 -5.49
C ASN A 155 -12.99 0.97 -4.22
N TRP A 156 -13.95 0.60 -3.36
CA TRP A 156 -13.63 -0.02 -2.09
C TRP A 156 -13.00 -1.40 -2.27
N ASN A 157 -11.78 -1.52 -1.77
CA ASN A 157 -11.07 -2.79 -1.66
C ASN A 157 -10.41 -2.87 -0.27
N ILE A 158 -10.76 -3.88 0.51
CA ILE A 158 -10.26 -4.05 1.88
C ILE A 158 -8.73 -4.13 1.94
N GLU A 159 -8.06 -4.63 0.88
CA GLU A 159 -6.60 -4.76 0.83
C GLU A 159 -5.87 -3.46 0.48
N GLN A 160 -6.60 -2.45 -0.03
CA GLN A 160 -5.98 -1.22 -0.55
C GLN A 160 -6.60 0.07 0.01
N SER A 161 -7.89 0.06 0.37
CA SER A 161 -8.61 1.28 0.72
C SER A 161 -8.30 1.80 2.12
N LEU A 162 -8.02 0.92 3.08
CA LEU A 162 -7.63 1.36 4.42
C LEU A 162 -6.16 1.85 4.43
N PRO A 163 -5.86 2.95 5.14
CA PRO A 163 -4.56 3.62 5.07
C PRO A 163 -3.49 2.93 5.94
N PHE A 164 -3.31 1.63 5.79
CA PHE A 164 -2.32 0.84 6.51
C PHE A 164 -1.13 0.40 5.66
N GLN A 165 -1.14 0.66 4.36
CA GLN A 165 0.06 0.45 3.55
C GLN A 165 1.18 1.42 4.02
N LEU A 166 2.43 1.00 3.92
CA LEU A 166 3.56 1.87 4.28
C LEU A 166 3.57 3.16 3.44
N SER A 167 3.18 3.06 2.16
CA SER A 167 3.04 4.19 1.25
C SER A 167 2.05 5.24 1.77
N ASP A 168 0.97 4.83 2.47
CA ASP A 168 0.02 5.76 3.08
C ASP A 168 0.66 6.58 4.19
N ALA A 169 1.42 5.92 5.06
CA ALA A 169 2.14 6.58 6.13
C ALA A 169 3.26 7.49 5.58
N VAL A 170 4.01 7.05 4.58
CA VAL A 170 5.11 7.83 3.95
C VAL A 170 4.59 9.12 3.36
N ARG A 171 3.49 9.13 2.61
CA ARG A 171 2.95 10.34 1.98
C ARG A 171 2.43 11.35 3.00
N VAL A 172 1.83 10.89 4.10
CA VAL A 172 1.42 11.76 5.21
C VAL A 172 2.65 12.37 5.90
N ILE A 173 3.66 11.57 6.24
CA ILE A 173 4.92 12.03 6.83
C ILE A 173 5.64 13.02 5.91
N THR A 174 5.63 12.78 4.60
CA THR A 174 6.21 13.67 3.58
C THR A 174 5.52 15.03 3.59
N ALA A 175 4.20 15.07 3.64
CA ALA A 175 3.44 16.32 3.77
C ALA A 175 3.77 17.06 5.09
N ILE A 176 3.79 16.34 6.22
CA ILE A 176 4.16 16.91 7.52
C ILE A 176 5.58 17.45 7.49
N ALA A 177 6.55 16.75 6.90
CA ALA A 177 7.92 17.21 6.77
C ALA A 177 8.02 18.54 6.01
N LEU A 178 7.31 18.66 4.88
CA LEU A 178 7.25 19.89 4.08
C LEU A 178 6.58 21.05 4.81
N LEU A 179 5.44 20.80 5.45
CA LEU A 179 4.65 21.83 6.13
C LEU A 179 5.31 22.36 7.40
N THR A 180 5.93 21.46 8.19
CA THR A 180 6.41 21.80 9.53
C THR A 180 7.92 21.86 9.65
N ARG A 181 8.67 21.20 8.77
CA ARG A 181 10.11 20.95 8.86
C ARG A 181 10.53 20.34 10.20
N ALA A 182 9.62 19.63 10.84
CA ALA A 182 9.90 18.96 12.09
C ALA A 182 10.98 17.89 11.87
N GLY A 183 12.04 17.94 12.68
CA GLY A 183 13.23 17.08 12.48
C GLY A 183 12.90 15.59 12.52
N TRP A 184 11.90 15.19 13.30
CA TRP A 184 11.42 13.81 13.34
C TRP A 184 10.73 13.39 12.02
N ALA A 185 9.90 14.25 11.44
CA ALA A 185 9.19 13.96 10.19
C ALA A 185 10.18 13.93 9.01
N VAL A 186 11.14 14.87 8.97
CA VAL A 186 12.21 14.88 7.97
C VAL A 186 13.09 13.64 8.09
N ALA A 187 13.38 13.15 9.32
CA ALA A 187 14.14 11.94 9.53
C ALA A 187 13.38 10.70 9.02
N ILE A 188 12.11 10.55 9.38
CA ILE A 188 11.29 9.42 8.89
C ILE A 188 11.18 9.50 7.36
N SER A 189 10.87 10.67 6.78
CA SER A 189 10.82 10.86 5.32
C SER A 189 12.14 10.47 4.64
N TYR A 190 13.30 10.78 5.26
CA TYR A 190 14.61 10.42 4.72
C TYR A 190 14.79 8.91 4.62
N PHE A 191 14.57 8.20 5.71
CA PHE A 191 14.78 6.74 5.73
C PHE A 191 13.70 6.01 4.93
N TRP A 192 12.44 6.31 5.15
CA TRP A 192 11.34 5.65 4.45
C TRP A 192 11.31 6.00 2.96
N GLY A 193 11.47 7.28 2.62
CA GLY A 193 11.40 7.74 1.24
C GLY A 193 12.53 7.20 0.35
N LEU A 194 13.76 7.10 0.91
CA LEU A 194 14.93 6.67 0.14
C LEU A 194 15.19 5.14 0.17
N THR A 195 14.46 4.39 0.99
CA THR A 195 14.62 2.93 1.08
C THR A 195 13.31 2.20 0.84
N LEU A 196 12.39 2.24 1.79
CA LEU A 196 11.15 1.44 1.71
C LEU A 196 10.25 1.90 0.55
N ASN A 197 10.11 3.19 0.33
CA ASN A 197 9.37 3.74 -0.81
C ASN A 197 10.11 3.55 -2.15
N LEU A 198 11.44 3.47 -2.13
CA LEU A 198 12.24 3.24 -3.35
C LEU A 198 11.88 1.89 -3.99
N GLN A 199 11.54 0.89 -3.21
CA GLN A 199 11.10 -0.40 -3.70
C GLN A 199 9.87 -0.26 -4.61
N SER A 200 8.89 0.56 -4.24
CA SER A 200 7.71 0.84 -5.07
C SER A 200 8.06 1.59 -6.37
N ILE A 201 9.19 2.29 -6.42
CA ILE A 201 9.67 2.95 -7.64
C ILE A 201 10.42 1.98 -8.54
N VAL A 202 11.24 1.09 -7.96
CA VAL A 202 12.10 0.16 -8.73
C VAL A 202 11.34 -1.10 -9.16
N THR A 203 10.45 -1.59 -8.32
CA THR A 203 9.61 -2.76 -8.58
C THR A 203 8.15 -2.41 -8.28
N PRO A 204 7.49 -1.64 -9.18
CA PRO A 204 6.14 -1.17 -8.95
C PRO A 204 5.14 -2.33 -8.90
N ASP A 205 4.28 -2.32 -7.88
CA ASP A 205 3.10 -3.16 -7.77
C ASP A 205 1.86 -2.31 -8.08
N LEU A 206 1.78 -1.84 -9.32
CA LEU A 206 0.68 -1.01 -9.80
C LEU A 206 -0.28 -1.87 -10.61
N ASN A 207 -1.46 -2.06 -10.05
CA ASN A 207 -2.58 -2.72 -10.68
C ASN A 207 -3.57 -1.68 -11.17
N TYR A 208 -4.14 -1.89 -12.36
CA TYR A 208 -5.13 -1.01 -12.96
C TYR A 208 -6.52 -1.61 -12.79
N PHE A 209 -7.47 -0.76 -12.41
CA PHE A 209 -8.88 -1.13 -12.23
C PHE A 209 -9.75 -0.30 -13.18
N ASP A 210 -10.67 0.49 -12.66
CA ASP A 210 -11.65 1.22 -13.48
C ASP A 210 -11.08 2.52 -14.09
N TYR A 211 -9.97 3.06 -13.55
CA TYR A 211 -9.42 4.37 -13.93
C TYR A 211 -7.90 4.35 -14.14
N PRO A 212 -7.38 3.58 -15.13
CA PRO A 212 -5.93 3.35 -15.29
C PRO A 212 -5.08 4.62 -15.33
N ALA A 213 -5.54 5.66 -16.02
CA ALA A 213 -4.79 6.91 -16.13
C ALA A 213 -4.69 7.65 -14.77
N LEU A 214 -5.77 7.65 -13.98
CA LEU A 214 -5.79 8.27 -12.66
C LEU A 214 -4.92 7.47 -11.68
N GLU A 215 -5.04 6.15 -11.68
CA GLU A 215 -4.27 5.22 -10.85
C GLU A 215 -2.77 5.35 -11.13
N PHE A 216 -2.40 5.42 -12.41
CA PHE A 216 -1.02 5.69 -12.84
C PHE A 216 -0.50 7.02 -12.30
N VAL A 217 -1.23 8.12 -12.52
CA VAL A 217 -0.79 9.46 -12.10
C VAL A 217 -0.68 9.55 -10.58
N MET A 218 -1.67 9.03 -9.83
CA MET A 218 -1.67 9.08 -8.36
C MET A 218 -0.55 8.23 -7.77
N TYR A 219 -0.35 7.02 -8.28
CA TYR A 219 0.73 6.14 -7.85
C TYR A 219 2.09 6.84 -8.00
N TRP A 220 2.41 7.29 -9.21
CA TRP A 220 3.70 7.88 -9.51
C TRP A 220 3.91 9.23 -8.83
N PHE A 221 2.90 10.10 -8.81
CA PHE A 221 3.00 11.39 -8.11
C PHE A 221 3.35 11.20 -6.63
N LEU A 222 2.64 10.33 -5.93
CA LEU A 222 2.81 10.13 -4.49
C LEU A 222 4.14 9.45 -4.15
N HIS A 223 4.55 8.43 -4.91
CA HIS A 223 5.83 7.75 -4.69
C HIS A 223 7.04 8.63 -5.06
N ILE A 224 6.96 9.36 -6.17
CA ILE A 224 8.02 10.29 -6.58
C ILE A 224 8.14 11.46 -5.59
N ALA A 225 7.02 12.02 -5.12
CA ALA A 225 7.06 13.07 -4.10
C ALA A 225 7.71 12.57 -2.81
N ALA A 226 7.32 11.37 -2.34
CA ALA A 226 7.89 10.75 -1.15
C ALA A 226 9.40 10.46 -1.30
N PHE A 227 9.89 10.20 -2.49
CA PHE A 227 11.30 9.99 -2.81
C PHE A 227 12.08 11.32 -2.93
N ILE A 228 11.53 12.32 -3.60
CA ILE A 228 12.22 13.59 -3.89
C ILE A 228 12.30 14.51 -2.66
N VAL A 229 11.27 14.49 -1.81
CA VAL A 229 11.24 15.40 -0.65
C VAL A 229 12.43 15.20 0.30
N PRO A 230 12.82 14.00 0.72
CA PRO A 230 14.03 13.83 1.52
C PRO A 230 15.30 14.24 0.75
N ILE A 231 15.36 14.07 -0.56
CA ILE A 231 16.47 14.54 -1.39
C ILE A 231 16.57 16.07 -1.32
N ILE A 232 15.44 16.77 -1.42
CA ILE A 232 15.37 18.23 -1.25
C ILE A 232 15.92 18.64 0.13
N PHE A 233 15.48 17.99 1.21
CA PHE A 233 15.91 18.33 2.55
C PHE A 233 17.41 18.09 2.75
N VAL A 234 17.94 16.97 2.30
CA VAL A 234 19.35 16.59 2.56
C VAL A 234 20.29 17.33 1.61
N TRP A 235 20.12 17.18 0.32
CA TRP A 235 21.08 17.70 -0.67
C TRP A 235 20.74 19.10 -1.18
N GLY A 236 19.50 19.53 -1.04
CA GLY A 236 19.05 20.89 -1.36
C GLY A 236 19.26 21.85 -0.18
N LEU A 237 18.55 21.58 0.91
CA LEU A 237 18.45 22.47 2.07
C LEU A 237 19.51 22.21 3.15
N GLY A 238 20.23 21.07 3.07
CA GLY A 238 21.35 20.77 3.96
C GLY A 238 20.92 20.17 5.31
N TYR A 239 19.76 19.51 5.37
CA TYR A 239 19.45 18.63 6.49
C TYR A 239 20.50 17.52 6.61
N ARG A 240 20.81 17.13 7.84
CA ARG A 240 21.77 16.06 8.11
C ARG A 240 21.10 14.95 8.89
N PRO A 241 21.09 13.72 8.35
CA PRO A 241 20.67 12.56 9.09
C PRO A 241 21.50 12.37 10.36
N THR A 242 20.86 11.91 11.44
CA THR A 242 21.48 11.72 12.76
C THR A 242 21.09 10.39 13.35
N TRP A 243 21.89 9.85 14.28
CA TRP A 243 21.55 8.63 15.02
C TRP A 243 20.21 8.74 15.78
N ARG A 244 19.90 9.93 16.27
CA ARG A 244 18.58 10.17 16.88
C ARG A 244 17.46 10.07 15.85
N GLY A 245 17.67 10.63 14.66
CA GLY A 245 16.72 10.52 13.55
C GLY A 245 16.53 9.08 13.09
N TYR A 246 17.62 8.31 13.02
CA TYR A 246 17.58 6.86 12.76
C TYR A 246 16.71 6.14 13.80
N GLY A 247 16.96 6.35 15.10
CA GLY A 247 16.16 5.71 16.14
C GLY A 247 14.68 6.05 16.08
N ILE A 248 14.35 7.33 15.78
CA ILE A 248 12.96 7.77 15.60
C ILE A 248 12.31 7.06 14.39
N ALA A 249 12.99 7.01 13.26
CA ALA A 249 12.47 6.36 12.05
C ALA A 249 12.28 4.85 12.26
N TYR A 250 13.24 4.19 12.92
CA TYR A 250 13.17 2.78 13.22
C TYR A 250 12.00 2.45 14.17
N ALA A 251 11.84 3.24 15.24
CA ALA A 251 10.71 3.11 16.15
C ALA A 251 9.37 3.34 15.43
N ALA A 252 9.29 4.35 14.55
CA ALA A 252 8.10 4.61 13.75
C ALA A 252 7.77 3.43 12.82
N THR A 253 8.78 2.76 12.25
CA THR A 253 8.60 1.55 11.42
C THR A 253 8.00 0.40 12.23
N LEU A 254 8.53 0.17 13.44
CA LEU A 254 8.01 -0.89 14.32
C LEU A 254 6.56 -0.61 14.76
N ILE A 255 6.25 0.65 15.07
CA ILE A 255 4.89 1.07 15.42
C ILE A 255 3.96 0.86 14.23
N TRP A 256 4.37 1.31 13.02
CA TRP A 256 3.58 1.09 11.81
C TRP A 256 3.37 -0.40 11.55
N ALA A 257 4.41 -1.24 11.63
CA ALA A 257 4.32 -2.68 11.44
C ALA A 257 3.35 -3.33 12.43
N GLY A 258 3.38 -2.91 13.70
CA GLY A 258 2.43 -3.37 14.71
C GLY A 258 0.98 -2.99 14.39
N CYS A 259 0.75 -1.73 13.95
CA CYS A 259 -0.59 -1.27 13.53
C CYS A 259 -1.08 -2.02 12.28
N ALA A 260 -0.23 -2.17 11.27
CA ALA A 260 -0.58 -2.87 10.03
C ALA A 260 -0.82 -4.37 10.27
N SER A 261 0.00 -5.03 11.11
CA SER A 261 -0.24 -6.43 11.50
C SER A 261 -1.56 -6.60 12.26
N SER A 262 -1.90 -5.66 13.16
CA SER A 262 -3.17 -5.68 13.86
C SER A 262 -4.36 -5.49 12.89
N ALA A 263 -4.23 -4.58 11.94
CA ALA A 263 -5.23 -4.40 10.89
C ALA A 263 -5.39 -5.67 10.03
N ASN A 264 -4.29 -6.31 9.64
CA ASN A 264 -4.30 -7.58 8.90
C ASN A 264 -5.04 -8.68 9.67
N MET A 265 -4.78 -8.81 10.97
CA MET A 265 -5.47 -9.79 11.82
C MET A 265 -6.99 -9.53 11.90
N LEU A 266 -7.42 -8.27 11.91
CA LEU A 266 -8.83 -7.89 12.02
C LEU A 266 -9.58 -7.96 10.70
N THR A 267 -8.90 -7.70 9.57
CA THR A 267 -9.53 -7.55 8.25
C THR A 267 -9.29 -8.73 7.32
N GLY A 268 -8.28 -9.55 7.59
CA GLY A 268 -7.81 -10.60 6.68
C GLY A 268 -6.98 -10.06 5.51
N ALA A 269 -6.70 -8.74 5.45
CA ALA A 269 -5.87 -8.12 4.44
C ALA A 269 -4.37 -8.39 4.65
N ASN A 270 -3.54 -7.95 3.70
CA ASN A 270 -2.08 -8.14 3.75
C ASN A 270 -1.32 -6.81 3.61
N TYR A 271 -1.63 -5.85 4.47
CA TYR A 271 -0.95 -4.55 4.50
C TYR A 271 0.54 -4.72 4.79
N GLY A 272 1.37 -4.12 3.95
CA GLY A 272 2.82 -4.14 4.08
C GLY A 272 3.44 -5.52 3.92
N TYR A 273 2.71 -6.48 3.36
CA TYR A 273 3.14 -7.88 3.23
C TYR A 273 3.55 -8.55 4.55
N LEU A 274 2.94 -8.09 5.66
CA LEU A 274 3.27 -8.58 7.00
C LEU A 274 2.58 -9.91 7.35
N SER A 275 1.58 -10.34 6.57
CA SER A 275 0.89 -11.62 6.76
C SER A 275 1.34 -12.70 5.77
N ASN A 276 1.66 -12.31 4.53
CA ASN A 276 2.11 -13.19 3.47
C ASN A 276 3.03 -12.42 2.52
N ALA A 277 3.94 -13.11 1.82
CA ALA A 277 4.70 -12.54 0.72
C ALA A 277 3.75 -12.08 -0.43
N PRO A 278 4.15 -11.10 -1.25
CA PRO A 278 3.37 -10.69 -2.41
C PRO A 278 3.19 -11.85 -3.39
N ALA A 279 2.08 -11.83 -4.15
CA ALA A 279 1.77 -12.89 -5.12
C ALA A 279 2.73 -12.94 -6.33
N GLY A 280 3.43 -11.84 -6.62
CA GLY A 280 4.41 -11.76 -7.71
C GLY A 280 5.85 -11.92 -7.21
N PRO A 281 6.83 -12.13 -8.12
CA PRO A 281 8.25 -12.20 -7.78
C PRO A 281 8.71 -10.97 -6.99
N SER A 282 9.34 -11.19 -5.87
CA SER A 282 9.70 -10.15 -4.91
C SER A 282 11.10 -10.40 -4.35
N VAL A 283 11.75 -9.34 -3.88
CA VAL A 283 12.99 -9.44 -3.10
C VAL A 283 12.78 -10.25 -1.82
N LEU A 284 11.55 -10.31 -1.31
CA LEU A 284 11.22 -11.09 -0.10
C LEU A 284 11.40 -12.59 -0.31
N ASP A 285 11.25 -13.09 -1.53
CA ASP A 285 11.42 -14.52 -1.84
C ASP A 285 12.83 -15.03 -1.53
N VAL A 286 13.84 -14.14 -1.62
CA VAL A 286 15.24 -14.46 -1.29
C VAL A 286 15.49 -14.50 0.22
N LEU A 287 14.62 -13.86 1.01
CA LEU A 287 14.78 -13.74 2.47
C LEU A 287 14.16 -14.92 3.23
N GLY A 288 13.46 -15.82 2.54
CA GLY A 288 12.85 -17.01 3.10
C GLY A 288 11.34 -16.91 3.33
N PRO A 289 10.71 -17.96 3.89
CA PRO A 289 9.27 -18.00 4.09
C PRO A 289 8.81 -17.05 5.21
N TRP A 290 7.51 -16.73 5.21
CA TRP A 290 6.88 -16.05 6.35
C TRP A 290 6.99 -16.91 7.63
N PRO A 291 7.29 -16.32 8.78
CA PRO A 291 7.58 -14.90 9.08
C PRO A 291 9.07 -14.53 9.00
N ILE A 292 9.94 -15.39 8.50
CA ILE A 292 11.40 -15.24 8.54
C ILE A 292 11.85 -14.00 7.75
N TYR A 293 11.27 -13.75 6.57
CA TYR A 293 11.64 -12.59 5.78
C TYR A 293 11.40 -11.26 6.52
N ILE A 294 10.36 -11.15 7.37
CA ILE A 294 10.08 -9.95 8.18
C ILE A 294 11.24 -9.65 9.14
N LEU A 295 11.80 -10.69 9.76
CA LEU A 295 12.96 -10.54 10.65
C LEU A 295 14.19 -10.07 9.86
N TRP A 296 14.43 -10.64 8.68
CA TRP A 296 15.52 -10.20 7.81
C TRP A 296 15.32 -8.79 7.30
N GLU A 297 14.11 -8.39 6.92
CA GLU A 297 13.81 -7.02 6.56
C GLU A 297 14.15 -6.05 7.69
N ALA A 298 13.74 -6.33 8.92
CA ALA A 298 14.06 -5.51 10.06
C ALA A 298 15.57 -5.37 10.27
N VAL A 299 16.33 -6.45 10.13
CA VAL A 299 17.81 -6.45 10.25
C VAL A 299 18.46 -5.67 9.10
N ILE A 300 18.03 -5.91 7.87
CA ILE A 300 18.56 -5.24 6.67
C ILE A 300 18.28 -3.75 6.73
N ILE A 301 17.06 -3.35 7.08
CA ILE A 301 16.69 -1.94 7.25
C ILE A 301 17.56 -1.28 8.32
N ALA A 302 17.76 -1.94 9.47
CA ALA A 302 18.62 -1.43 10.52
C ALA A 302 20.05 -1.21 10.03
N ALA A 303 20.62 -2.17 9.32
CA ALA A 303 21.98 -2.08 8.78
C ALA A 303 22.11 -0.98 7.70
N VAL A 304 21.18 -0.94 6.75
CA VAL A 304 21.17 0.05 5.66
C VAL A 304 21.04 1.47 6.24
N TRP A 305 20.14 1.69 7.20
CA TRP A 305 19.95 3.00 7.80
C TRP A 305 21.12 3.42 8.68
N ALA A 306 21.77 2.47 9.35
CA ALA A 306 23.02 2.76 10.05
C ALA A 306 24.11 3.22 9.07
N PHE A 307 24.25 2.54 7.93
CA PHE A 307 25.16 2.93 6.87
C PHE A 307 24.80 4.29 6.26
N MET A 308 23.51 4.59 6.05
CA MET A 308 23.04 5.90 5.57
C MET A 308 23.28 7.03 6.58
N THR A 309 23.34 6.73 7.86
CA THR A 309 23.56 7.73 8.93
C THR A 309 25.04 8.00 9.18
N TRP A 310 25.86 6.96 9.15
CA TRP A 310 27.28 7.02 9.53
C TRP A 310 28.07 8.12 8.85
N PRO A 311 28.01 8.37 7.53
CA PRO A 311 28.81 9.42 6.87
C PRO A 311 28.50 10.84 7.37
N TRP A 312 27.30 11.08 7.89
CA TRP A 312 26.85 12.37 8.37
C TRP A 312 27.30 12.65 9.82
N GLU A 313 27.54 11.62 10.61
CA GLU A 313 27.92 11.68 12.02
C GLU A 313 29.44 11.49 12.26
N THR A 314 30.23 11.31 11.20
CA THR A 314 31.69 11.27 11.32
C THR A 314 32.25 12.61 11.75
N ARG A 315 33.48 12.62 12.29
CA ARG A 315 34.13 13.77 12.93
C ARG A 315 34.05 15.10 12.13
N THR A 316 34.05 15.02 10.81
CA THR A 316 33.88 16.17 9.90
C THR A 316 32.45 16.74 9.92
N GLY A 317 31.47 15.97 10.25
CA GLY A 317 30.05 16.37 10.39
C GLY A 317 29.72 17.08 11.71
N ARG A 318 30.43 16.74 12.79
CA ARG A 318 30.20 17.30 14.14
C ARG A 318 30.61 18.75 14.32
N SER A 319 31.59 19.25 13.56
CA SER A 319 32.19 20.58 13.79
C SER A 319 31.35 21.78 13.31
N LYS A 320 30.27 21.55 12.56
CA LYS A 320 29.41 22.65 12.06
C LYS A 320 27.99 22.48 12.61
N GLY A 321 27.75 23.19 13.69
CA GLY A 321 26.55 23.23 14.51
C GLY A 321 25.23 22.89 13.83
N THR A 322 24.44 22.14 14.55
CA THR A 322 23.10 21.61 14.24
C THR A 322 22.22 22.64 13.52
N VAL A 323 21.90 22.40 12.26
CA VAL A 323 21.03 23.25 11.44
C VAL A 323 19.66 23.45 12.09
N ILE A 324 19.23 22.50 12.96
CA ILE A 324 18.01 22.62 13.78
C ILE A 324 18.03 23.85 14.71
N GLY A 325 19.19 24.22 15.23
CA GLY A 325 19.36 25.45 16.03
C GLY A 325 19.19 26.74 15.21
N ARG A 326 19.63 26.73 13.94
CA ARG A 326 19.44 27.85 13.01
C ARG A 326 18.01 28.00 12.53
N MET A 327 17.31 26.92 12.28
CA MET A 327 15.88 26.98 11.85
C MET A 327 14.97 27.53 12.96
N ARG A 328 15.30 27.32 14.25
CA ARG A 328 14.60 27.95 15.39
C ARG A 328 14.97 29.41 15.61
N ALA A 329 16.17 29.82 15.28
CA ALA A 329 16.64 31.20 15.48
C ALA A 329 16.00 32.16 14.47
N VAL A 330 15.79 31.75 13.24
CA VAL A 330 15.09 32.53 12.18
C VAL A 330 13.61 32.76 12.50
N ARG A 331 12.99 31.86 13.29
CA ARG A 331 11.59 31.98 13.69
C ARG A 331 11.32 32.95 14.84
N ARG A 332 12.37 33.51 15.44
CA ARG A 332 12.28 34.47 16.57
C ARG A 332 12.66 35.92 16.22
N LYS A 333 12.94 36.21 14.97
CA LYS A 333 13.05 37.56 14.42
C LYS A 333 11.92 37.76 13.36
#